data_da2a323fae5c08b5ae8f6c1b3539c428
#
_entry.id   da2a323fae5c08b5ae8f6c1b3539c428
#
_cell.length_a   1.000
_cell.length_b   1.000
_cell.length_c   1.000
_cell.angle_alpha   90.00
_cell.angle_beta   90.00
_cell.angle_gamma   90.00
#
_symmetry.space_group_name_H-M   'P 1'
#
loop_
_entity.id
_entity.type
_entity.pdbx_description
1 polymer ?
#
loop_
_entity_poly.entity_id
_entity_poly.type
_entity_poly.pdbx_seq_one_letter_code
_entity_poly.pdbx_strand_id
1 'polypeptide(L)'
;VVRKLTNYGNRSIASSQSDIQEDQPTDTSTADQTVEDRFAGVARNSYDAAGFYKEDGFLRYGDGTLGSEVGVDISSHQQSVDWEAVKAAGVDFAILRAGYRGYTEGAIQEDETFLTNLAAAKAAGLKVGVYFFSQALDKAEAVEEAEFVLNLLDGAELDYPIFFDWEDIEAEARTDGMDSVTLTACAVAFCKRVELNGYRAGVYFNQRFGFEEFDLRDLQDYELWLAEYALSPSFPYHFDVWQYANDGMLSGVDGPVDLNLAFVESRTAE
;
A
#
# COMPACT_ATOMS: atom_id res chain seq x y z
N VAL A 1 10.38 15.76 -10.55
CA VAL A 1 11.47 15.05 -9.90
C VAL A 1 11.32 13.58 -10.30
N VAL A 2 12.28 13.08 -11.08
CA VAL A 2 12.23 11.75 -11.69
C VAL A 2 12.37 10.71 -10.57
N ARG A 3 11.35 9.90 -10.31
CA ARG A 3 11.48 8.66 -9.53
C ARG A 3 12.50 7.77 -10.26
N LYS A 4 13.71 7.64 -9.72
CA LYS A 4 14.54 6.49 -10.02
C LYS A 4 14.00 5.34 -9.18
N LEU A 5 13.39 4.39 -9.86
CA LEU A 5 12.99 3.12 -9.27
C LEU A 5 14.23 2.45 -8.67
N THR A 6 14.31 2.36 -7.37
CA THR A 6 15.32 1.55 -6.70
C THR A 6 14.92 0.09 -6.84
N ASN A 7 15.56 -0.58 -7.80
CA ASN A 7 15.60 -2.03 -7.86
C ASN A 7 16.34 -2.55 -6.62
N TYR A 8 15.64 -2.98 -5.59
CA TYR A 8 16.18 -3.93 -4.63
C TYR A 8 16.25 -5.32 -5.28
N GLY A 9 17.12 -5.41 -6.28
CA GLY A 9 17.44 -6.66 -6.98
C GLY A 9 18.59 -7.36 -6.28
N ASN A 10 18.40 -8.63 -5.99
CA ASN A 10 19.37 -9.66 -5.66
C ASN A 10 20.83 -9.33 -6.06
N ARG A 11 21.68 -9.07 -5.09
CA ARG A 11 23.13 -9.23 -5.28
C ARG A 11 23.46 -10.71 -5.24
N SER A 12 23.72 -11.29 -6.41
CA SER A 12 24.38 -12.60 -6.52
C SER A 12 25.78 -12.53 -5.91
N ILE A 13 26.01 -13.32 -4.89
CA ILE A 13 27.31 -13.53 -4.28
C ILE A 13 28.06 -14.56 -5.13
N ALA A 14 29.15 -14.12 -5.75
CA ALA A 14 30.11 -15.02 -6.39
C ALA A 14 30.85 -15.84 -5.35
N SER A 15 30.93 -17.14 -5.60
CA SER A 15 31.59 -18.15 -4.78
C SER A 15 33.10 -17.91 -4.69
N SER A 16 33.65 -17.83 -3.47
CA SER A 16 35.01 -18.25 -3.17
C SER A 16 34.98 -19.24 -2.02
N GLN A 17 35.39 -20.48 -2.34
CA GLN A 17 35.64 -21.52 -1.33
C GLN A 17 36.93 -21.20 -0.56
N SER A 18 36.84 -21.23 0.77
CA SER A 18 37.93 -21.71 1.62
C SER A 18 37.42 -21.89 3.06
N ASP A 19 37.70 -23.08 3.58
CA ASP A 19 37.89 -23.49 4.96
C ASP A 19 36.66 -23.61 5.88
N ILE A 20 36.35 -24.88 6.10
CA ILE A 20 35.46 -25.43 7.12
C ILE A 20 36.09 -25.19 8.48
N GLN A 21 35.42 -24.44 9.34
CA GLN A 21 35.57 -24.51 10.77
C GLN A 21 34.16 -24.65 11.38
N GLU A 22 33.92 -25.81 11.99
CA GLU A 22 32.71 -26.08 12.77
C GLU A 22 32.62 -25.09 13.91
N ASP A 23 31.65 -24.19 13.86
CA ASP A 23 31.24 -23.36 14.99
C ASP A 23 29.78 -23.66 15.35
N GLN A 24 29.55 -23.74 16.64
CA GLN A 24 28.31 -24.17 17.31
C GLN A 24 27.07 -23.37 16.87
N PRO A 25 25.86 -23.92 16.97
CA PRO A 25 24.65 -23.21 16.59
C PRO A 25 24.45 -21.98 17.48
N THR A 26 24.65 -20.82 16.94
CA THR A 26 24.22 -19.57 17.56
C THR A 26 22.71 -19.53 17.56
N ASP A 27 22.16 -19.38 18.76
CA ASP A 27 20.76 -19.27 19.09
C ASP A 27 20.04 -18.17 18.28
N THR A 28 19.39 -18.56 17.20
CA THR A 28 18.55 -17.66 16.37
C THR A 28 17.16 -17.44 17.00
N SER A 29 16.91 -17.98 18.20
CA SER A 29 15.60 -17.94 18.85
C SER A 29 15.27 -16.59 19.51
N THR A 30 16.26 -15.77 19.85
CA THR A 30 16.05 -14.54 20.60
C THR A 30 15.58 -13.35 19.74
N ALA A 31 15.98 -13.28 18.47
CA ALA A 31 15.53 -12.21 17.57
C ALA A 31 14.08 -12.41 17.13
N ASP A 32 13.69 -13.65 16.88
CA ASP A 32 12.34 -14.04 16.47
C ASP A 32 11.33 -13.87 17.61
N GLN A 33 11.73 -14.21 18.86
CA GLN A 33 10.89 -13.99 20.05
C GLN A 33 10.66 -12.53 20.39
N THR A 34 11.60 -11.63 20.09
CA THR A 34 11.44 -10.19 20.33
C THR A 34 10.49 -9.52 19.35
N VAL A 35 10.42 -9.99 18.11
CA VAL A 35 9.47 -9.50 17.10
C VAL A 35 8.04 -9.98 17.42
N GLU A 36 7.87 -11.23 17.83
CA GLU A 36 6.56 -11.74 18.24
C GLU A 36 5.99 -11.03 19.48
N ASP A 37 6.81 -10.62 20.42
CA ASP A 37 6.38 -9.88 21.62
C ASP A 37 5.93 -8.43 21.25
N ARG A 38 6.56 -7.79 20.26
CA ARG A 38 6.20 -6.43 19.86
C ARG A 38 4.77 -6.33 19.32
N PHE A 39 4.33 -7.34 18.58
CA PHE A 39 3.02 -7.37 17.92
C PHE A 39 2.08 -8.44 18.50
N ALA A 40 2.25 -8.77 19.78
CA ALA A 40 1.34 -9.68 20.48
C ALA A 40 -0.11 -9.17 20.40
N GLY A 41 -1.02 -10.02 19.92
CA GLY A 41 -2.45 -9.68 19.76
C GLY A 41 -2.83 -9.07 18.40
N VAL A 42 -1.87 -8.76 17.54
CA VAL A 42 -2.16 -8.37 16.15
C VAL A 42 -2.62 -9.59 15.35
N ALA A 43 -3.69 -9.42 14.56
CA ALA A 43 -4.23 -10.47 13.70
C ALA A 43 -3.17 -10.98 12.71
N ARG A 44 -3.09 -12.32 12.56
CA ARG A 44 -2.15 -12.94 11.62
C ARG A 44 -2.71 -13.02 10.24
N ASN A 45 -1.81 -12.97 9.24
CA ASN A 45 -2.13 -13.33 7.87
C ASN A 45 -2.60 -14.80 7.83
N SER A 46 -3.77 -15.01 7.26
CA SER A 46 -4.39 -16.33 7.12
C SER A 46 -4.57 -16.77 5.67
N TYR A 47 -4.00 -16.03 4.71
CA TYR A 47 -4.12 -16.36 3.29
C TYR A 47 -3.30 -17.62 2.96
N ASP A 48 -3.97 -18.62 2.37
CA ASP A 48 -3.31 -19.86 1.94
C ASP A 48 -2.47 -19.58 0.69
N ALA A 49 -1.18 -19.90 0.74
CA ALA A 49 -0.28 -19.76 -0.41
C ALA A 49 -0.76 -20.55 -1.65
N ALA A 50 -1.51 -21.65 -1.46
CA ALA A 50 -2.11 -22.42 -2.54
C ALA A 50 -3.33 -21.75 -3.19
N GLY A 51 -3.89 -20.73 -2.56
CA GLY A 51 -5.00 -19.94 -3.07
C GLY A 51 -4.60 -18.92 -4.13
N PHE A 52 -3.30 -18.61 -4.29
CA PHE A 52 -2.82 -17.67 -5.30
C PHE A 52 -2.63 -18.35 -6.66
N TYR A 53 -3.17 -17.75 -7.71
CA TYR A 53 -3.06 -18.22 -9.08
C TYR A 53 -2.99 -17.06 -10.07
N LYS A 54 -2.51 -17.33 -11.30
CA LYS A 54 -2.51 -16.34 -12.39
C LYS A 54 -3.65 -16.60 -13.35
N GLU A 55 -4.38 -15.53 -13.69
CA GLU A 55 -5.45 -15.53 -14.66
C GLU A 55 -5.46 -14.20 -15.43
N ASP A 56 -5.55 -14.25 -16.76
CA ASP A 56 -5.59 -13.08 -17.66
C ASP A 56 -4.46 -12.06 -17.42
N GLY A 57 -3.28 -12.55 -17.03
CA GLY A 57 -2.10 -11.72 -16.77
C GLY A 57 -1.99 -11.16 -15.37
N PHE A 58 -3.01 -11.30 -14.54
CA PHE A 58 -3.04 -10.85 -13.15
C PHE A 58 -2.83 -11.98 -12.15
N LEU A 59 -2.33 -11.63 -10.98
CA LEU A 59 -2.39 -12.49 -9.82
C LEU A 59 -3.79 -12.38 -9.21
N ARG A 60 -4.35 -13.53 -8.79
CA ARG A 60 -5.66 -13.64 -8.14
C ARG A 60 -5.57 -14.52 -6.91
N TYR A 61 -6.56 -14.44 -6.06
CA TYR A 61 -6.70 -15.30 -4.89
C TYR A 61 -8.09 -15.92 -4.83
N GLY A 62 -8.15 -17.19 -4.37
CA GLY A 62 -9.40 -17.88 -4.06
C GLY A 62 -9.13 -19.12 -3.24
N ASP A 63 -9.78 -19.24 -2.07
CA ASP A 63 -9.70 -20.40 -1.16
C ASP A 63 -11.07 -21.05 -0.90
N GLY A 64 -12.11 -20.57 -1.58
CA GLY A 64 -13.50 -20.99 -1.40
C GLY A 64 -14.28 -20.16 -0.37
N THR A 65 -13.59 -19.41 0.50
CA THR A 65 -14.21 -18.46 1.44
C THR A 65 -13.94 -17.03 0.99
N LEU A 66 -12.71 -16.73 0.65
CA LEU A 66 -12.27 -15.46 0.09
C LEU A 66 -12.00 -15.61 -1.41
N GLY A 67 -12.24 -14.53 -2.12
CA GLY A 67 -11.78 -14.27 -3.48
C GLY A 67 -10.95 -13.01 -3.53
N SER A 68 -10.69 -12.52 -4.73
CA SER A 68 -9.93 -11.28 -4.91
C SER A 68 -10.49 -10.40 -6.01
N GLU A 69 -10.26 -9.10 -5.87
CA GLU A 69 -10.41 -8.09 -6.91
C GLU A 69 -9.03 -7.61 -7.36
N VAL A 70 -8.87 -7.38 -8.66
CA VAL A 70 -7.63 -6.86 -9.25
C VAL A 70 -7.68 -5.35 -9.28
N GLY A 71 -6.62 -4.70 -8.84
CA GLY A 71 -6.52 -3.26 -8.80
C GLY A 71 -5.24 -2.69 -9.37
N VAL A 72 -5.26 -1.38 -9.57
CA VAL A 72 -4.10 -0.56 -9.89
C VAL A 72 -4.05 0.63 -8.95
N ASP A 73 -2.87 1.17 -8.67
CA ASP A 73 -2.78 2.49 -8.08
C ASP A 73 -2.12 3.46 -9.06
N ILE A 74 -2.69 4.68 -9.12
CA ILE A 74 -2.43 5.67 -10.18
C ILE A 74 -2.21 7.04 -9.56
N SER A 75 -1.23 7.74 -10.12
CA SER A 75 -0.95 9.15 -9.85
C SER A 75 -0.62 9.90 -11.14
N SER A 76 -0.27 11.17 -11.06
CA SER A 76 0.21 11.95 -12.20
C SER A 76 1.47 11.37 -12.88
N HIS A 77 2.14 10.38 -12.26
CA HIS A 77 3.27 9.69 -12.89
C HIS A 77 2.85 8.87 -14.11
N GLN A 78 1.64 8.32 -14.13
CA GLN A 78 1.07 7.58 -15.26
C GLN A 78 0.48 8.50 -16.32
N GLN A 79 0.45 9.83 -16.09
CA GLN A 79 -0.06 10.85 -17.01
C GLN A 79 -1.52 10.59 -17.42
N SER A 80 -1.74 10.24 -18.68
CA SER A 80 -3.08 9.98 -19.21
C SER A 80 -3.40 8.50 -19.13
N VAL A 81 -4.58 8.15 -18.61
CA VAL A 81 -5.08 6.79 -18.50
C VAL A 81 -6.36 6.63 -19.31
N ASP A 82 -6.42 5.61 -20.15
CA ASP A 82 -7.64 5.15 -20.81
C ASP A 82 -8.37 4.14 -19.89
N TRP A 83 -9.26 4.66 -19.06
CA TRP A 83 -9.97 3.89 -18.06
C TRP A 83 -10.92 2.83 -18.62
N GLU A 84 -11.46 3.04 -19.84
CA GLU A 84 -12.25 2.02 -20.54
C GLU A 84 -11.37 0.83 -20.94
N ALA A 85 -10.15 1.09 -21.43
CA ALA A 85 -9.20 0.04 -21.74
C ALA A 85 -8.70 -0.69 -20.48
N VAL A 86 -8.45 0.04 -19.39
CA VAL A 86 -8.10 -0.52 -18.07
C VAL A 86 -9.21 -1.45 -17.57
N LYS A 87 -10.47 -1.02 -17.62
CA LYS A 87 -11.61 -1.85 -17.25
C LYS A 87 -11.75 -3.09 -18.13
N ALA A 88 -11.61 -2.91 -19.44
CA ALA A 88 -11.67 -4.01 -20.41
C ALA A 88 -10.54 -5.04 -20.24
N ALA A 89 -9.40 -4.65 -19.69
CA ALA A 89 -8.29 -5.54 -19.36
C ALA A 89 -8.58 -6.42 -18.12
N GLY A 90 -9.66 -6.18 -17.38
CA GLY A 90 -10.06 -7.02 -16.24
C GLY A 90 -9.70 -6.43 -14.87
N VAL A 91 -9.39 -5.14 -14.80
CA VAL A 91 -9.20 -4.42 -13.53
C VAL A 91 -10.55 -4.13 -12.88
N ASP A 92 -10.67 -4.35 -11.58
CA ASP A 92 -11.87 -4.18 -10.79
C ASP A 92 -11.89 -2.85 -10.04
N PHE A 93 -10.73 -2.40 -9.55
CA PHE A 93 -10.63 -1.16 -8.77
C PHE A 93 -9.36 -0.35 -9.06
N ALA A 94 -9.39 0.93 -8.68
CA ALA A 94 -8.24 1.82 -8.72
C ALA A 94 -8.09 2.56 -7.38
N ILE A 95 -6.87 2.73 -6.89
CA ILE A 95 -6.53 3.62 -5.77
C ILE A 95 -5.80 4.82 -6.34
N LEU A 96 -6.38 6.02 -6.20
CA LEU A 96 -5.93 7.23 -6.88
C LEU A 96 -5.24 8.18 -5.90
N ARG A 97 -4.07 8.73 -6.27
CA ARG A 97 -3.42 9.74 -5.45
C ARG A 97 -4.19 11.04 -5.47
N ALA A 98 -4.71 11.48 -4.32
CA ALA A 98 -5.35 12.78 -4.19
C ALA A 98 -4.34 13.93 -4.18
N GLY A 99 -3.20 13.71 -3.57
CA GLY A 99 -2.15 14.71 -3.45
C GLY A 99 -0.99 14.21 -2.60
N TYR A 100 -0.12 15.15 -2.25
CA TYR A 100 1.06 14.86 -1.44
C TYR A 100 1.51 16.08 -0.64
N ARG A 101 2.21 15.83 0.46
CA ARG A 101 2.96 16.89 1.15
C ARG A 101 4.40 16.89 0.66
N GLY A 102 4.91 18.07 0.28
CA GLY A 102 6.28 18.23 -0.17
C GLY A 102 7.29 17.87 0.93
N TYR A 103 8.29 17.08 0.59
CA TYR A 103 9.25 16.52 1.55
C TYR A 103 10.28 17.54 2.07
N THR A 104 10.38 18.75 1.52
CA THR A 104 11.23 19.85 2.00
C THR A 104 10.42 20.92 2.72
N GLU A 105 9.58 21.65 1.99
CA GLU A 105 8.83 22.82 2.48
C GLU A 105 7.54 22.43 3.22
N GLY A 106 7.07 21.19 3.07
CA GLY A 106 5.87 20.69 3.72
C GLY A 106 4.56 21.26 3.18
N ALA A 107 4.58 21.90 2.02
CA ALA A 107 3.36 22.39 1.38
C ALA A 107 2.55 21.21 0.82
N ILE A 108 1.23 21.22 1.06
CA ILE A 108 0.30 20.27 0.44
C ILE A 108 0.09 20.66 -1.03
N GLN A 109 0.09 19.68 -1.91
CA GLN A 109 -0.16 19.82 -3.33
C GLN A 109 -1.16 18.77 -3.80
N GLU A 110 -2.11 19.19 -4.62
CA GLU A 110 -3.02 18.29 -5.33
C GLU A 110 -2.26 17.50 -6.40
N ASP A 111 -2.62 16.24 -6.61
CA ASP A 111 -2.22 15.52 -7.81
C ASP A 111 -3.03 16.04 -8.99
N GLU A 112 -2.36 16.62 -9.97
CA GLU A 112 -3.00 17.33 -11.10
C GLU A 112 -3.94 16.45 -11.93
N THR A 113 -3.82 15.12 -11.82
CA THR A 113 -4.67 14.17 -12.54
C THR A 113 -5.82 13.61 -11.69
N PHE A 114 -5.84 13.89 -10.37
CA PHE A 114 -6.74 13.23 -9.43
C PHE A 114 -8.21 13.34 -9.81
N LEU A 115 -8.74 14.56 -9.91
CA LEU A 115 -10.18 14.76 -10.17
C LEU A 115 -10.60 14.20 -11.52
N THR A 116 -9.74 14.30 -12.54
CA THR A 116 -9.99 13.74 -13.87
C THR A 116 -10.03 12.22 -13.82
N ASN A 117 -9.05 11.59 -13.15
CA ASN A 117 -8.99 10.13 -12.99
C ASN A 117 -10.14 9.61 -12.14
N LEU A 118 -10.51 10.29 -11.03
CA LEU A 118 -11.64 9.94 -10.20
C LEU A 118 -12.96 9.86 -11.01
N ALA A 119 -13.23 10.91 -11.78
CA ALA A 119 -14.44 10.95 -12.61
C ALA A 119 -14.42 9.87 -13.71
N ALA A 120 -13.29 9.69 -14.40
CA ALA A 120 -13.18 8.78 -15.52
C ALA A 120 -13.16 7.30 -15.08
N ALA A 121 -12.46 6.94 -14.00
CA ALA A 121 -12.45 5.59 -13.44
C ALA A 121 -13.87 5.16 -13.01
N LYS A 122 -14.58 6.03 -12.30
CA LYS A 122 -15.98 5.79 -11.91
C LYS A 122 -16.92 5.66 -13.12
N ALA A 123 -16.74 6.50 -14.14
CA ALA A 123 -17.53 6.42 -15.37
C ALA A 123 -17.30 5.10 -16.13
N ALA A 124 -16.08 4.57 -16.13
CA ALA A 124 -15.72 3.26 -16.68
C ALA A 124 -16.23 2.07 -15.83
N GLY A 125 -16.84 2.35 -14.66
CA GLY A 125 -17.40 1.31 -13.77
C GLY A 125 -16.35 0.60 -12.92
N LEU A 126 -15.22 1.24 -12.65
CA LEU A 126 -14.25 0.80 -11.65
C LEU A 126 -14.69 1.22 -10.25
N LYS A 127 -14.42 0.39 -9.27
CA LYS A 127 -14.44 0.79 -7.86
C LYS A 127 -13.26 1.70 -7.58
N VAL A 128 -13.41 2.68 -6.68
CA VAL A 128 -12.35 3.66 -6.42
C VAL A 128 -12.06 3.80 -4.94
N GLY A 129 -10.77 3.80 -4.64
CA GLY A 129 -10.16 4.27 -3.39
C GLY A 129 -9.22 5.44 -3.66
N VAL A 130 -8.68 6.00 -2.59
CA VAL A 130 -7.81 7.18 -2.67
C VAL A 130 -6.61 7.01 -1.76
N TYR A 131 -5.48 7.61 -2.08
CA TYR A 131 -4.36 7.73 -1.16
C TYR A 131 -3.78 9.15 -1.14
N PHE A 132 -3.15 9.50 -0.04
CA PHE A 132 -2.41 10.73 0.13
C PHE A 132 -0.98 10.43 0.55
N PHE A 133 0.00 10.91 -0.23
CA PHE A 133 1.42 10.73 0.08
C PHE A 133 1.85 11.73 1.15
N SER A 134 1.96 11.23 2.38
CA SER A 134 2.20 12.02 3.58
C SER A 134 3.68 12.28 3.82
N GLN A 135 3.95 13.47 4.31
CA GLN A 135 5.20 13.85 4.97
C GLN A 135 4.90 14.66 6.23
N ALA A 136 3.83 14.30 6.94
CA ALA A 136 3.44 14.94 8.18
C ALA A 136 4.47 14.73 9.28
N LEU A 137 4.80 15.78 10.04
CA LEU A 137 5.71 15.74 11.19
C LEU A 137 4.97 15.47 12.51
N ASP A 138 3.69 15.71 12.54
CA ASP A 138 2.84 15.54 13.70
C ASP A 138 1.37 15.27 13.33
N LYS A 139 0.55 14.99 14.36
CA LYS A 139 -0.87 14.71 14.20
C LYS A 139 -1.67 15.86 13.58
N ALA A 140 -1.26 17.11 13.79
CA ALA A 140 -1.99 18.26 13.26
C ALA A 140 -1.80 18.34 11.75
N GLU A 141 -0.58 18.13 11.27
CA GLU A 141 -0.28 18.04 9.82
C GLU A 141 -0.99 16.84 9.16
N ALA A 142 -1.00 15.67 9.82
CA ALA A 142 -1.72 14.51 9.31
C ALA A 142 -3.24 14.74 9.20
N VAL A 143 -3.84 15.46 10.16
CA VAL A 143 -5.24 15.88 10.09
C VAL A 143 -5.45 16.88 8.95
N GLU A 144 -4.53 17.83 8.74
CA GLU A 144 -4.59 18.77 7.60
C GLU A 144 -4.57 18.05 6.24
N GLU A 145 -3.74 17.00 6.11
CA GLU A 145 -3.69 16.14 4.92
C GLU A 145 -5.02 15.42 4.68
N ALA A 146 -5.60 14.85 5.73
CA ALA A 146 -6.92 14.21 5.63
C ALA A 146 -8.01 15.21 5.23
N GLU A 147 -8.02 16.41 5.84
CA GLU A 147 -8.97 17.48 5.49
C GLU A 147 -8.82 17.93 4.04
N PHE A 148 -7.60 18.01 3.54
CA PHE A 148 -7.35 18.31 2.14
C PHE A 148 -8.00 17.28 1.20
N VAL A 149 -7.80 15.97 1.46
CA VAL A 149 -8.42 14.89 0.67
C VAL A 149 -9.95 14.97 0.73
N LEU A 150 -10.50 15.15 1.94
CA LEU A 150 -11.95 15.24 2.15
C LEU A 150 -12.57 16.43 1.40
N ASN A 151 -11.88 17.57 1.36
CA ASN A 151 -12.31 18.75 0.61
C ASN A 151 -12.28 18.52 -0.90
N LEU A 152 -11.27 17.80 -1.42
CA LEU A 152 -11.20 17.46 -2.86
C LEU A 152 -12.32 16.50 -3.27
N LEU A 153 -12.68 15.56 -2.39
CA LEU A 153 -13.75 14.60 -2.64
C LEU A 153 -15.13 15.24 -2.66
N ASP A 154 -15.33 16.33 -1.92
CA ASP A 154 -16.60 17.09 -1.84
C ASP A 154 -17.84 16.17 -1.66
N GLY A 155 -17.71 15.13 -0.85
CA GLY A 155 -18.76 14.14 -0.59
C GLY A 155 -18.90 13.04 -1.65
N ALA A 156 -17.96 12.91 -2.61
CA ALA A 156 -17.96 11.80 -3.57
C ALA A 156 -17.85 10.45 -2.85
N GLU A 157 -18.74 9.52 -3.15
CA GLU A 157 -18.70 8.18 -2.60
C GLU A 157 -17.47 7.40 -3.09
N LEU A 158 -16.87 6.61 -2.20
CA LEU A 158 -15.77 5.71 -2.49
C LEU A 158 -16.14 4.26 -2.16
N ASP A 159 -15.62 3.33 -2.95
CA ASP A 159 -15.80 1.88 -2.76
C ASP A 159 -14.67 1.28 -1.91
N TYR A 160 -13.51 1.91 -1.93
CA TYR A 160 -12.30 1.54 -1.19
C TYR A 160 -11.89 2.68 -0.25
N PRO A 161 -11.00 2.42 0.74
CA PRO A 161 -10.60 3.41 1.72
C PRO A 161 -9.88 4.63 1.16
N ILE A 162 -9.72 5.62 2.04
CA ILE A 162 -8.72 6.67 1.92
C ILE A 162 -7.50 6.22 2.73
N PHE A 163 -6.37 6.01 2.05
CA PHE A 163 -5.14 5.50 2.65
C PHE A 163 -4.16 6.62 2.98
N PHE A 164 -3.61 6.55 4.20
CA PHE A 164 -2.40 7.25 4.59
C PHE A 164 -1.20 6.50 4.01
N ASP A 165 -0.41 7.15 3.17
CA ASP A 165 0.78 6.59 2.54
C ASP A 165 2.01 7.39 2.97
N TRP A 166 2.90 6.76 3.73
CA TRP A 166 4.18 7.34 4.13
C TRP A 166 5.32 6.43 3.71
N GLU A 167 6.30 7.03 3.03
CA GLU A 167 7.48 6.31 2.56
C GLU A 167 8.75 7.13 2.82
N ASP A 168 9.89 6.44 2.94
CA ASP A 168 11.19 7.10 2.94
C ASP A 168 11.44 7.83 1.62
N ILE A 169 12.03 9.00 1.71
CA ILE A 169 12.49 9.77 0.55
C ILE A 169 13.99 9.53 0.38
N GLU A 170 14.45 9.23 -0.84
CA GLU A 170 15.89 9.03 -1.15
C GLU A 170 16.73 10.31 -1.02
N ALA A 171 16.09 11.48 -0.87
CA ALA A 171 16.73 12.76 -0.64
C ALA A 171 16.57 13.19 0.82
N GLU A 172 17.30 14.20 1.28
CA GLU A 172 17.06 14.81 2.58
C GLU A 172 15.61 15.28 2.72
N ALA A 173 14.89 14.70 3.67
CA ALA A 173 13.47 14.93 3.87
C ALA A 173 13.18 15.47 5.27
N ARG A 174 12.08 16.22 5.38
CA ARG A 174 11.61 16.79 6.66
C ARG A 174 11.26 15.73 7.69
N THR A 175 10.96 14.52 7.25
CA THR A 175 10.59 13.37 8.08
C THR A 175 11.77 12.47 8.43
N ASP A 176 13.00 12.83 8.03
CA ASP A 176 14.20 12.05 8.36
C ASP A 176 14.35 11.89 9.87
N GLY A 177 14.50 10.65 10.33
CA GLY A 177 14.66 10.33 11.74
C GLY A 177 13.36 10.43 12.57
N MET A 178 12.19 10.46 11.93
CA MET A 178 10.92 10.35 12.63
C MET A 178 10.86 9.02 13.38
N ASP A 179 10.42 9.07 14.63
CA ASP A 179 10.24 7.85 15.42
C ASP A 179 8.92 7.14 15.14
N SER A 180 8.91 5.84 15.36
CA SER A 180 7.77 4.94 15.14
C SER A 180 6.48 5.38 15.89
N VAL A 181 6.62 5.98 17.08
CA VAL A 181 5.47 6.45 17.87
C VAL A 181 4.83 7.66 17.21
N THR A 182 5.64 8.60 16.73
CA THR A 182 5.18 9.80 16.04
C THR A 182 4.54 9.42 14.70
N LEU A 183 5.19 8.57 13.90
CA LEU A 183 4.67 8.13 12.61
C LEU A 183 3.32 7.39 12.76
N THR A 184 3.24 6.42 13.67
CA THR A 184 1.99 5.70 13.94
C THR A 184 0.89 6.66 14.40
N ALA A 185 1.24 7.65 15.25
CA ALA A 185 0.28 8.63 15.72
C ALA A 185 -0.23 9.56 14.60
N CYS A 186 0.59 9.86 13.59
CA CYS A 186 0.17 10.59 12.39
C CYS A 186 -0.83 9.75 11.58
N ALA A 187 -0.51 8.49 11.29
CA ALA A 187 -1.39 7.58 10.57
C ALA A 187 -2.76 7.43 11.26
N VAL A 188 -2.75 7.21 12.58
CA VAL A 188 -3.98 7.13 13.40
C VAL A 188 -4.78 8.44 13.37
N ALA A 189 -4.12 9.60 13.41
CA ALA A 189 -4.80 10.90 13.37
C ALA A 189 -5.47 11.16 12.02
N PHE A 190 -4.77 10.82 10.92
CA PHE A 190 -5.31 10.86 9.56
C PHE A 190 -6.55 9.96 9.43
N CYS A 191 -6.41 8.68 9.78
CA CYS A 191 -7.48 7.69 9.67
C CYS A 191 -8.71 8.08 10.50
N LYS A 192 -8.54 8.51 11.75
CA LYS A 192 -9.65 9.00 12.56
C LYS A 192 -10.38 10.20 11.94
N ARG A 193 -9.63 11.12 11.30
CA ARG A 193 -10.24 12.26 10.62
C ARG A 193 -11.07 11.84 9.42
N VAL A 194 -10.58 10.87 8.65
CA VAL A 194 -11.28 10.26 7.52
C VAL A 194 -12.58 9.58 7.98
N GLU A 195 -12.52 8.73 9.01
CA GLU A 195 -13.69 8.02 9.54
C GLU A 195 -14.76 8.95 10.12
N LEU A 196 -14.35 10.03 10.79
CA LEU A 196 -15.29 11.06 11.30
C LEU A 196 -16.12 11.73 10.20
N ASN A 197 -15.68 11.64 8.95
CA ASN A 197 -16.38 12.14 7.76
C ASN A 197 -17.10 11.04 6.97
N GLY A 198 -17.20 9.83 7.53
CA GLY A 198 -17.99 8.73 6.98
C GLY A 198 -17.31 7.88 5.92
N TYR A 199 -16.00 8.05 5.70
CA TYR A 199 -15.21 7.21 4.81
C TYR A 199 -14.51 6.10 5.57
N ARG A 200 -14.20 5.00 4.89
CA ARG A 200 -13.27 3.99 5.40
C ARG A 200 -11.85 4.54 5.31
N ALA A 201 -11.01 4.20 6.28
CA ALA A 201 -9.64 4.64 6.35
C ALA A 201 -8.67 3.45 6.33
N GLY A 202 -7.48 3.65 5.80
CA GLY A 202 -6.45 2.64 5.76
C GLY A 202 -5.05 3.23 5.81
N VAL A 203 -4.06 2.34 5.93
CA VAL A 203 -2.63 2.69 5.96
C VAL A 203 -1.88 1.82 4.98
N TYR A 204 -1.11 2.46 4.09
CA TYR A 204 -0.17 1.80 3.19
C TYR A 204 1.19 1.69 3.84
N PHE A 205 1.84 0.56 3.69
CA PHE A 205 3.23 0.35 4.09
C PHE A 205 3.87 -0.81 3.32
N ASN A 206 5.18 -0.78 3.16
CA ASN A 206 5.94 -1.95 2.75
C ASN A 206 6.28 -2.84 3.95
N GLN A 207 6.72 -4.07 3.67
CA GLN A 207 7.03 -5.05 4.70
C GLN A 207 8.01 -4.52 5.77
N ARG A 208 9.07 -3.76 5.39
CA ARG A 208 10.01 -3.19 6.34
C ARG A 208 9.33 -2.19 7.29
N PHE A 209 8.51 -1.29 6.76
CA PHE A 209 7.80 -0.30 7.59
C PHE A 209 6.79 -0.95 8.52
N GLY A 210 6.11 -2.01 8.06
CA GLY A 210 5.23 -2.79 8.93
C GLY A 210 5.96 -3.43 10.12
N PHE A 211 7.24 -3.79 9.98
CA PHE A 211 8.03 -4.36 11.07
C PHE A 211 8.75 -3.32 11.92
N GLU A 212 9.26 -2.24 11.33
CA GLU A 212 10.24 -1.36 11.97
C GLU A 212 9.65 -0.01 12.36
N GLU A 213 8.76 0.55 11.52
CA GLU A 213 8.34 1.94 11.60
C GLU A 213 6.93 2.11 12.20
N PHE A 214 6.01 1.18 11.93
CA PHE A 214 4.65 1.27 12.47
C PHE A 214 4.44 0.39 13.71
N ASP A 215 3.59 0.82 14.63
CA ASP A 215 3.01 -0.05 15.65
C ASP A 215 1.67 -0.61 15.15
N LEU A 216 1.70 -1.82 14.63
CA LEU A 216 0.53 -2.48 14.04
C LEU A 216 -0.62 -2.68 15.03
N ARG A 217 -0.36 -2.65 16.35
CA ARG A 217 -1.41 -2.76 17.38
C ARG A 217 -2.37 -1.58 17.35
N ASP A 218 -1.85 -0.40 16.99
CA ASP A 218 -2.63 0.84 16.88
C ASP A 218 -3.30 1.00 15.50
N LEU A 219 -2.93 0.16 14.52
CA LEU A 219 -3.43 0.23 13.15
C LEU A 219 -4.43 -0.86 12.78
N GLN A 220 -4.62 -1.89 13.61
CA GLN A 220 -5.42 -3.07 13.27
C GLN A 220 -6.94 -2.80 13.12
N ASP A 221 -7.42 -1.63 13.52
CA ASP A 221 -8.80 -1.20 13.31
C ASP A 221 -9.01 -0.54 11.93
N TYR A 222 -7.93 -0.29 11.18
CA TYR A 222 -7.94 0.31 9.85
C TYR A 222 -7.62 -0.73 8.79
N GLU A 223 -8.01 -0.48 7.53
CA GLU A 223 -7.63 -1.35 6.43
C GLU A 223 -6.14 -1.20 6.11
N LEU A 224 -5.45 -2.31 5.96
CA LEU A 224 -4.01 -2.34 5.74
C LEU A 224 -3.70 -2.67 4.28
N TRP A 225 -2.89 -1.82 3.64
CA TRP A 225 -2.43 -2.00 2.28
C TRP A 225 -0.92 -2.28 2.28
N LEU A 226 -0.58 -3.55 2.08
CA LEU A 226 0.80 -4.04 2.09
C LEU A 226 1.45 -3.91 0.71
N ALA A 227 2.67 -3.40 0.62
CA ALA A 227 3.54 -3.56 -0.54
C ALA A 227 4.60 -4.65 -0.29
N GLU A 228 4.52 -5.70 -1.07
CA GLU A 228 5.49 -6.80 -1.09
C GLU A 228 5.49 -7.43 -2.48
N TYR A 229 6.54 -7.22 -3.27
CA TYR A 229 6.58 -7.66 -4.67
C TYR A 229 6.97 -9.13 -4.78
N ALA A 230 5.96 -10.00 -4.82
CA ALA A 230 6.08 -11.45 -4.77
C ALA A 230 4.91 -12.16 -5.48
N LEU A 231 4.98 -13.48 -5.58
CA LEU A 231 3.87 -14.32 -6.09
C LEU A 231 2.91 -14.80 -4.99
N SER A 232 3.34 -14.71 -3.75
CA SER A 232 2.54 -14.88 -2.54
C SER A 232 3.16 -14.06 -1.43
N PRO A 233 2.35 -13.45 -0.54
CA PRO A 233 2.87 -12.60 0.52
C PRO A 233 3.55 -13.44 1.60
N SER A 234 4.62 -12.89 2.18
CA SER A 234 5.33 -13.49 3.32
C SER A 234 5.11 -12.72 4.63
N PHE A 235 4.50 -11.53 4.54
CA PHE A 235 4.20 -10.72 5.71
C PHE A 235 3.26 -11.47 6.66
N PRO A 236 3.63 -11.65 7.95
CA PRO A 236 2.94 -12.58 8.84
C PRO A 236 1.68 -12.03 9.49
N TYR A 237 1.40 -10.73 9.35
CA TYR A 237 0.23 -10.08 9.93
C TYR A 237 -0.84 -9.83 8.88
N HIS A 238 -2.08 -9.61 9.33
CA HIS A 238 -3.22 -9.33 8.46
C HIS A 238 -3.03 -8.06 7.63
N PHE A 239 -3.55 -8.07 6.42
CA PHE A 239 -3.71 -6.92 5.52
C PHE A 239 -4.89 -7.19 4.59
N ASP A 240 -5.48 -6.14 4.03
CA ASP A 240 -6.72 -6.21 3.23
C ASP A 240 -6.44 -6.04 1.74
N VAL A 241 -5.44 -5.24 1.41
CA VAL A 241 -5.00 -4.96 0.03
C VAL A 241 -3.51 -5.25 -0.08
N TRP A 242 -3.11 -5.83 -1.20
CA TRP A 242 -1.71 -6.19 -1.46
C TRP A 242 -1.24 -5.64 -2.80
N GLN A 243 -0.27 -4.71 -2.78
CA GLN A 243 0.49 -4.28 -3.95
C GLN A 243 1.59 -5.31 -4.23
N TYR A 244 1.38 -6.18 -5.23
CA TYR A 244 2.23 -7.33 -5.47
C TYR A 244 3.27 -7.13 -6.58
N ALA A 245 3.16 -6.04 -7.36
CA ALA A 245 4.11 -5.69 -8.42
C ALA A 245 4.09 -4.17 -8.67
N ASN A 246 5.24 -3.62 -9.09
CA ASN A 246 5.41 -2.20 -9.45
C ASN A 246 5.87 -2.01 -10.91
N ASP A 247 5.81 -3.07 -11.70
CA ASP A 247 6.29 -3.11 -13.09
C ASP A 247 5.25 -3.71 -14.05
N GLY A 248 3.99 -3.72 -13.64
CA GLY A 248 2.88 -4.22 -14.45
C GLY A 248 2.76 -3.46 -15.77
N MET A 249 2.42 -4.19 -16.84
CA MET A 249 2.10 -3.58 -18.14
C MET A 249 0.62 -3.80 -18.42
N LEU A 250 -0.12 -2.71 -18.59
CA LEU A 250 -1.57 -2.73 -18.70
C LEU A 250 -2.04 -1.92 -19.90
N SER A 251 -3.02 -2.47 -20.64
CA SER A 251 -3.70 -1.71 -21.69
C SER A 251 -4.40 -0.50 -21.09
N GLY A 252 -4.20 0.66 -21.69
CA GLY A 252 -4.77 1.93 -21.20
C GLY A 252 -3.84 2.74 -20.30
N VAL A 253 -2.67 2.22 -19.92
CA VAL A 253 -1.65 2.94 -19.16
C VAL A 253 -0.34 2.95 -19.92
N ASP A 254 0.25 4.13 -20.11
CA ASP A 254 1.57 4.26 -20.73
C ASP A 254 2.68 4.02 -19.68
N GLY A 255 3.46 2.94 -19.90
CA GLY A 255 4.55 2.55 -19.00
C GLY A 255 4.13 1.61 -17.88
N PRO A 256 5.02 1.39 -16.89
CA PRO A 256 4.76 0.50 -15.78
C PRO A 256 3.71 1.08 -14.82
N VAL A 257 2.91 0.18 -14.24
CA VAL A 257 1.88 0.48 -13.26
C VAL A 257 1.94 -0.50 -12.10
N ASP A 258 1.62 0.00 -10.91
CA ASP A 258 1.52 -0.82 -9.71
C ASP A 258 0.26 -1.69 -9.77
N LEU A 259 0.43 -3.00 -9.50
CA LEU A 259 -0.66 -3.98 -9.53
C LEU A 259 -1.02 -4.40 -8.11
N ASN A 260 -2.31 -4.40 -7.85
CA ASN A 260 -2.89 -4.66 -6.55
C ASN A 260 -3.89 -5.82 -6.57
N LEU A 261 -4.05 -6.42 -5.41
CA LEU A 261 -5.04 -7.45 -5.13
C LEU A 261 -5.74 -7.09 -3.82
N ALA A 262 -7.06 -6.97 -3.83
CA ALA A 262 -7.87 -6.82 -2.62
C ALA A 262 -8.56 -8.14 -2.30
N PHE A 263 -8.52 -8.56 -1.02
CA PHE A 263 -9.19 -9.77 -0.57
C PHE A 263 -10.65 -9.43 -0.25
N VAL A 264 -11.56 -10.18 -0.83
CA VAL A 264 -13.00 -9.96 -0.68
C VAL A 264 -13.71 -11.28 -0.38
N GLU A 265 -14.86 -11.22 0.28
CA GLU A 265 -15.69 -12.42 0.45
C GLU A 265 -16.04 -13.02 -0.92
N SER A 266 -15.86 -14.35 -1.04
CA SER A 266 -16.24 -15.06 -2.26
C SER A 266 -17.73 -14.89 -2.50
N ARG A 267 -18.10 -14.35 -3.66
CA ARG A 267 -19.50 -14.39 -4.08
C ARG A 267 -19.85 -15.86 -4.30
N THR A 268 -20.57 -16.46 -3.35
CA THR A 268 -21.22 -17.74 -3.63
C THR A 268 -22.11 -17.54 -4.86
N ALA A 269 -21.81 -18.26 -5.95
CA ALA A 269 -22.68 -18.27 -7.10
C ALA A 269 -24.06 -18.80 -6.67
N GLU A 270 -25.07 -17.90 -6.69
CA GLU A 270 -26.46 -18.28 -6.56
C GLU A 270 -26.94 -19.06 -7.81
#